data_79c03cef863da90f0d2bb301f8c38b6d
#
_entry.id   79c03cef863da90f0d2bb301f8c38b6d
#
_cell.length_a   1.000
_cell.length_b   1.000
_cell.length_c   1.000
_cell.angle_alpha   90.00
_cell.angle_beta   90.00
_cell.angle_gamma   90.00
#
_symmetry.space_group_name_H-M   'P 1'
#
loop_
_entity.id
_entity.type
_entity.pdbx_description
1 polymer ?
#
loop_
_entity_poly.entity_id
_entity_poly.type
_entity_poly.pdbx_seq_one_letter_code
_entity_poly.pdbx_strand_id
1 'polypeptide(L)'
;ILKSKKIILMASGAAKHCAVKAMLKETVDTDVPATVLNLHDDVVLICDKAAYFSERIGVDIGGTDIKFCVLDDENKILHKETVPTNKESEQALTDQIAIECKKIMQKFSITAVGVGTPGIMKNSCITAVNLPFKNTNLAKILSEKLSVPIRVSNDANCAALGEATCGAGKSANNIIMLSLGTGVGGGIIIDGKIYEGKGNAGEIGHFCIRENGKKCPCGKNGCFEQYASASALVRSAVEFSKKMPETFLGKLYTKKGNLCGKDIKSALDENCPAAKSVMNEYTKILAEGIDSLASILDPDLFILSGGITNMGDYLLNPLREKLKSGAQVKISLLGSDAGTVGAAMIQ
;
A
#
# COMPACT_ATOMS: atom_id res chain seq x y z
N ILE A 1 30.64 -30.99 18.52
CA ILE A 1 29.74 -31.23 17.36
C ILE A 1 30.57 -31.30 16.07
N LEU A 2 31.42 -30.30 15.72
CA LEU A 2 32.19 -30.24 14.47
C LEU A 2 33.26 -31.36 14.32
N LYS A 3 33.56 -32.13 15.35
CA LYS A 3 34.47 -33.30 15.31
C LYS A 3 33.76 -34.62 14.99
N SER A 4 32.42 -34.58 14.82
CA SER A 4 31.65 -35.78 14.45
C SER A 4 31.94 -36.19 13.01
N LYS A 5 31.78 -37.46 12.68
CA LYS A 5 31.91 -37.95 11.27
C LYS A 5 30.75 -37.47 10.39
N LYS A 6 29.56 -37.29 10.99
CA LYS A 6 28.36 -36.84 10.34
C LYS A 6 27.49 -36.07 11.32
N ILE A 7 26.85 -35.00 10.85
CA ILE A 7 25.91 -34.20 11.64
C ILE A 7 24.54 -34.33 10.99
N ILE A 8 23.50 -34.63 11.76
CA ILE A 8 22.10 -34.57 11.34
C ILE A 8 21.44 -33.48 12.16
N LEU A 9 21.02 -32.40 11.50
CA LEU A 9 20.24 -31.32 12.10
C LEU A 9 18.78 -31.51 11.75
N MET A 10 17.92 -31.57 12.78
CA MET A 10 16.48 -31.67 12.60
C MET A 10 15.82 -30.35 13.02
N ALA A 11 14.97 -29.79 12.17
CA ALA A 11 14.24 -28.57 12.44
C ALA A 11 12.77 -28.74 12.08
N SER A 12 11.86 -28.32 12.97
CA SER A 12 10.43 -28.43 12.76
C SER A 12 9.72 -27.16 13.21
N GLY A 13 8.71 -26.75 12.44
CA GLY A 13 7.85 -25.59 12.69
C GLY A 13 8.40 -24.26 12.20
N ALA A 14 7.50 -23.33 11.93
CA ALA A 14 7.78 -22.01 11.35
C ALA A 14 8.80 -21.16 12.14
N ALA A 15 8.88 -21.33 13.47
CA ALA A 15 9.87 -20.62 14.31
C ALA A 15 11.33 -20.97 13.96
N LYS A 16 11.58 -22.03 13.20
CA LYS A 16 12.92 -22.46 12.76
C LYS A 16 13.27 -21.98 11.35
N HIS A 17 12.32 -21.40 10.63
CA HIS A 17 12.49 -20.99 9.22
C HIS A 17 13.73 -20.11 9.02
N CYS A 18 13.86 -19.03 9.78
CA CYS A 18 15.01 -18.10 9.64
C CYS A 18 16.37 -18.82 9.82
N ALA A 19 16.47 -19.73 10.79
CA ALA A 19 17.68 -20.48 11.04
C ALA A 19 17.96 -21.48 9.91
N VAL A 20 16.94 -22.19 9.43
CA VAL A 20 17.04 -23.12 8.28
C VAL A 20 17.48 -22.36 7.03
N LYS A 21 16.86 -21.22 6.74
CA LYS A 21 17.20 -20.40 5.58
C LYS A 21 18.61 -19.83 5.64
N ALA A 22 19.06 -19.40 6.82
CA ALA A 22 20.44 -18.93 7.03
C ALA A 22 21.46 -20.06 6.77
N MET A 23 21.18 -21.28 7.24
CA MET A 23 22.03 -22.42 6.99
C MET A 23 22.16 -22.77 5.50
N LEU A 24 21.08 -22.63 4.73
CA LEU A 24 21.08 -22.91 3.28
C LEU A 24 21.90 -21.90 2.45
N LYS A 25 22.31 -20.76 3.03
CA LYS A 25 23.18 -19.78 2.37
C LYS A 25 24.66 -20.17 2.37
N GLU A 26 25.02 -21.28 3.00
CA GLU A 26 26.40 -21.79 3.07
C GLU A 26 27.43 -20.80 3.65
N THR A 27 26.97 -19.79 4.38
CA THR A 27 27.80 -18.79 5.06
C THR A 27 27.64 -18.90 6.57
N VAL A 28 28.70 -18.55 7.32
CA VAL A 28 28.61 -18.50 8.78
C VAL A 28 28.13 -17.13 9.20
N ASP A 29 27.06 -17.10 9.98
CA ASP A 29 26.44 -15.92 10.55
C ASP A 29 26.46 -16.04 12.07
N THR A 30 27.10 -15.10 12.76
CA THR A 30 27.24 -15.11 14.23
C THR A 30 25.92 -14.92 14.96
N ASP A 31 24.94 -14.28 14.31
CA ASP A 31 23.60 -14.07 14.87
C ASP A 31 22.73 -15.33 14.76
N VAL A 32 23.13 -16.28 13.90
CA VAL A 32 22.48 -17.57 13.73
C VAL A 32 23.47 -18.71 13.98
N PRO A 33 23.69 -19.11 15.25
CA PRO A 33 24.75 -20.09 15.63
C PRO A 33 24.67 -21.42 14.87
N ALA A 34 23.50 -21.84 14.39
CA ALA A 34 23.36 -23.06 13.60
C ALA A 34 24.18 -23.03 12.30
N THR A 35 24.46 -21.85 11.74
CA THR A 35 25.23 -21.69 10.50
C THR A 35 26.70 -22.12 10.65
N VAL A 36 27.23 -22.24 11.87
CA VAL A 36 28.57 -22.79 12.11
C VAL A 36 28.69 -24.23 11.59
N LEU A 37 27.58 -24.95 11.45
CA LEU A 37 27.57 -26.31 10.90
C LEU A 37 27.94 -26.35 9.40
N ASN A 38 27.89 -25.21 8.70
CA ASN A 38 28.37 -25.10 7.31
C ASN A 38 29.90 -25.25 7.19
N LEU A 39 30.63 -25.24 8.31
CA LEU A 39 32.07 -25.56 8.36
C LEU A 39 32.33 -27.06 8.38
N HIS A 40 31.35 -27.91 8.43
CA HIS A 40 31.50 -29.36 8.50
C HIS A 40 31.16 -30.01 7.16
N ASP A 41 31.98 -30.98 6.71
CA ASP A 41 31.92 -31.58 5.37
C ASP A 41 30.71 -32.48 5.15
N ASP A 42 30.09 -33.06 6.20
CA ASP A 42 28.94 -33.97 6.10
C ASP A 42 27.84 -33.56 7.07
N VAL A 43 26.99 -32.63 6.61
CA VAL A 43 25.80 -32.15 7.36
C VAL A 43 24.54 -32.51 6.57
N VAL A 44 23.59 -33.16 7.23
CA VAL A 44 22.26 -33.44 6.69
C VAL A 44 21.24 -32.61 7.47
N LEU A 45 20.52 -31.73 6.76
CA LEU A 45 19.40 -30.99 7.30
C LEU A 45 18.09 -31.73 6.97
N ILE A 46 17.33 -32.08 8.01
CA ILE A 46 15.99 -32.66 7.89
C ILE A 46 15.03 -31.63 8.49
N CYS A 47 14.09 -31.13 7.68
CA CYS A 47 13.09 -30.19 8.16
C CYS A 47 11.71 -30.43 7.56
N ASP A 48 10.66 -29.99 8.27
CA ASP A 48 9.30 -29.98 7.73
C ASP A 48 9.07 -28.77 6.81
N LYS A 49 7.92 -28.76 6.12
CA LYS A 49 7.56 -27.65 5.23
C LYS A 49 7.54 -26.31 5.93
N ALA A 50 7.04 -26.26 7.15
CA ALA A 50 6.91 -25.00 7.92
C ALA A 50 8.27 -24.43 8.35
N ALA A 51 9.28 -25.27 8.56
CA ALA A 51 10.64 -24.83 8.81
C ALA A 51 11.38 -24.43 7.51
N TYR A 52 11.01 -25.01 6.36
CA TYR A 52 11.65 -24.78 5.07
C TYR A 52 11.04 -23.59 4.31
N PHE A 53 9.72 -23.48 4.27
CA PHE A 53 8.98 -22.42 3.59
C PHE A 53 8.34 -21.47 4.59
N SER A 54 8.37 -20.18 4.31
CA SER A 54 7.63 -19.15 5.04
C SER A 54 6.67 -18.46 4.09
N GLU A 55 5.43 -18.91 4.09
CA GLU A 55 4.36 -18.29 3.33
C GLU A 55 3.56 -17.35 4.25
N ARG A 56 3.19 -16.19 3.75
CA ARG A 56 2.50 -15.15 4.51
C ARG A 56 1.24 -14.74 3.79
N ILE A 57 0.15 -14.59 4.56
CA ILE A 57 -1.08 -14.01 4.03
C ILE A 57 -1.02 -12.50 4.19
N GLY A 58 -1.34 -11.77 3.12
CA GLY A 58 -1.72 -10.36 3.18
C GLY A 58 -3.22 -10.23 2.99
N VAL A 59 -3.84 -9.45 3.84
CA VAL A 59 -5.27 -9.11 3.80
C VAL A 59 -5.41 -7.60 3.64
N ASP A 60 -6.15 -7.15 2.64
CA ASP A 60 -6.48 -5.73 2.44
C ASP A 60 -8.00 -5.56 2.57
N ILE A 61 -8.44 -4.92 3.65
CA ILE A 61 -9.85 -4.75 3.98
C ILE A 61 -10.37 -3.47 3.35
N GLY A 62 -11.02 -3.59 2.21
CA GLY A 62 -11.72 -2.46 1.60
C GLY A 62 -13.15 -2.30 2.07
N GLY A 63 -13.72 -1.15 1.76
CA GLY A 63 -15.14 -0.88 2.07
C GLY A 63 -16.14 -1.69 1.23
N THR A 64 -15.74 -2.30 0.12
CA THR A 64 -16.59 -3.12 -0.76
C THR A 64 -16.12 -4.56 -0.79
N ASP A 65 -14.81 -4.76 -0.89
CA ASP A 65 -14.18 -6.06 -1.06
C ASP A 65 -13.02 -6.22 -0.08
N ILE A 66 -12.77 -7.45 0.35
CA ILE A 66 -11.55 -7.86 1.05
C ILE A 66 -10.71 -8.64 0.06
N LYS A 67 -9.45 -8.24 -0.08
CA LYS A 67 -8.48 -8.94 -0.91
C LYS A 67 -7.51 -9.72 -0.06
N PHE A 68 -7.16 -10.89 -0.54
CA PHE A 68 -6.16 -11.78 0.06
C PHE A 68 -5.07 -12.09 -0.94
N CYS A 69 -3.83 -12.16 -0.49
CA CYS A 69 -2.75 -12.78 -1.24
C CYS A 69 -1.91 -13.69 -0.34
N VAL A 70 -1.22 -14.64 -0.96
CA VAL A 70 -0.16 -15.42 -0.32
C VAL A 70 1.15 -15.08 -0.99
N LEU A 71 2.15 -14.71 -0.19
CA LEU A 71 3.51 -14.49 -0.65
C LEU A 71 4.43 -15.61 -0.14
N ASP A 72 5.38 -16.03 -0.97
CA ASP A 72 6.50 -16.87 -0.55
C ASP A 72 7.64 -16.03 0.05
N ASP A 73 8.74 -16.68 0.37
CA ASP A 73 9.96 -16.07 0.91
C ASP A 73 10.62 -15.06 -0.03
N GLU A 74 10.42 -15.22 -1.33
CA GLU A 74 10.98 -14.33 -2.36
C GLU A 74 10.01 -13.19 -2.70
N ASN A 75 8.91 -13.08 -1.94
CA ASN A 75 7.82 -12.13 -2.13
C ASN A 75 7.07 -12.32 -3.44
N LYS A 76 7.08 -13.52 -4.00
CA LYS A 76 6.29 -13.89 -5.18
C LYS A 76 4.86 -14.21 -4.73
N ILE A 77 3.90 -13.71 -5.48
CA ILE A 77 2.49 -14.00 -5.24
C ILE A 77 2.17 -15.43 -5.69
N LEU A 78 1.79 -16.29 -4.74
CA LEU A 78 1.39 -17.68 -4.98
C LEU A 78 -0.12 -17.82 -5.15
N HIS A 79 -0.91 -16.95 -4.50
CA HIS A 79 -2.37 -17.00 -4.52
C HIS A 79 -2.96 -15.62 -4.37
N LYS A 80 -4.13 -15.40 -4.98
CA LYS A 80 -4.98 -14.21 -4.79
C LYS A 80 -6.43 -14.62 -4.72
N GLU A 81 -7.16 -13.95 -3.85
CA GLU A 81 -8.61 -14.11 -3.70
C GLU A 81 -9.25 -12.78 -3.34
N THR A 82 -10.49 -12.56 -3.74
CA THR A 82 -11.27 -11.38 -3.39
C THR A 82 -12.67 -11.80 -3.02
N VAL A 83 -13.17 -11.29 -1.90
CA VAL A 83 -14.53 -11.56 -1.40
C VAL A 83 -15.23 -10.26 -1.03
N PRO A 84 -16.56 -10.14 -1.17
CA PRO A 84 -17.31 -8.98 -0.71
C PRO A 84 -17.16 -8.77 0.81
N THR A 85 -17.04 -7.51 1.25
CA THR A 85 -16.89 -7.17 2.68
C THR A 85 -18.22 -7.29 3.41
N ASN A 86 -18.29 -8.17 4.42
CA ASN A 86 -19.42 -8.22 5.36
C ASN A 86 -19.28 -7.08 6.40
N LYS A 87 -20.23 -6.15 6.39
CA LYS A 87 -20.24 -4.98 7.28
C LYS A 87 -21.32 -5.04 8.36
N GLU A 88 -21.97 -6.17 8.54
CA GLU A 88 -23.08 -6.30 9.51
C GLU A 88 -22.62 -6.02 10.93
N SER A 89 -21.48 -6.52 11.32
CA SER A 89 -20.88 -6.30 12.64
C SER A 89 -19.37 -6.54 12.63
N GLU A 90 -18.68 -6.07 13.68
CA GLU A 90 -17.25 -6.36 13.92
C GLU A 90 -17.01 -7.87 13.97
N GLN A 91 -17.88 -8.61 14.66
CA GLN A 91 -17.80 -10.07 14.78
C GLN A 91 -17.94 -10.74 13.41
N ALA A 92 -18.96 -10.38 12.62
CA ALA A 92 -19.19 -10.95 11.30
C ALA A 92 -18.01 -10.72 10.34
N LEU A 93 -17.42 -9.51 10.35
CA LEU A 93 -16.26 -9.17 9.52
C LEU A 93 -15.01 -9.94 9.97
N THR A 94 -14.74 -10.02 11.27
CA THR A 94 -13.57 -10.75 11.79
C THR A 94 -13.70 -12.26 11.59
N ASP A 95 -14.90 -12.81 11.70
CA ASP A 95 -15.20 -14.23 11.40
C ASP A 95 -14.99 -14.52 9.91
N GLN A 96 -15.47 -13.65 9.03
CA GLN A 96 -15.26 -13.79 7.60
C GLN A 96 -13.75 -13.84 7.26
N ILE A 97 -12.96 -12.89 7.76
CA ILE A 97 -11.51 -12.87 7.54
C ILE A 97 -10.86 -14.17 8.04
N ALA A 98 -11.23 -14.61 9.26
CA ALA A 98 -10.67 -15.82 9.84
C ALA A 98 -11.04 -17.09 9.04
N ILE A 99 -12.27 -17.19 8.52
CA ILE A 99 -12.72 -18.31 7.69
C ILE A 99 -11.91 -18.37 6.39
N GLU A 100 -11.76 -17.24 5.69
CA GLU A 100 -11.00 -17.21 4.44
C GLU A 100 -9.50 -17.50 4.68
N CYS A 101 -8.89 -16.92 5.72
CA CYS A 101 -7.52 -17.28 6.09
C CYS A 101 -7.37 -18.78 6.39
N LYS A 102 -8.29 -19.41 7.10
CA LYS A 102 -8.25 -20.85 7.39
C LYS A 102 -8.34 -21.69 6.13
N LYS A 103 -9.15 -21.32 5.15
CA LYS A 103 -9.20 -22.01 3.82
C LYS A 103 -7.86 -21.94 3.11
N ILE A 104 -7.20 -20.77 3.16
CA ILE A 104 -5.87 -20.57 2.59
C ILE A 104 -4.83 -21.41 3.33
N MET A 105 -4.86 -21.44 4.67
CA MET A 105 -3.98 -22.23 5.53
C MET A 105 -4.06 -23.75 5.31
N GLN A 106 -5.17 -24.25 4.77
CA GLN A 106 -5.26 -25.66 4.37
C GLN A 106 -4.41 -26.01 3.15
N LYS A 107 -4.06 -25.02 2.33
CA LYS A 107 -3.33 -25.19 1.07
C LYS A 107 -1.87 -24.74 1.16
N PHE A 108 -1.56 -23.82 2.07
CA PHE A 108 -0.28 -23.14 2.18
C PHE A 108 0.27 -23.20 3.61
N SER A 109 1.61 -23.20 3.74
CA SER A 109 2.32 -23.26 5.03
C SER A 109 2.46 -21.84 5.65
N ILE A 110 1.34 -21.28 6.06
CA ILE A 110 1.28 -19.89 6.53
C ILE A 110 1.95 -19.72 7.90
N THR A 111 2.90 -18.80 7.96
CA THR A 111 3.66 -18.49 9.18
C THR A 111 3.23 -17.18 9.85
N ALA A 112 2.60 -16.29 9.12
CA ALA A 112 2.09 -15.01 9.62
C ALA A 112 0.97 -14.47 8.72
N VAL A 113 0.14 -13.59 9.29
CA VAL A 113 -0.88 -12.85 8.55
C VAL A 113 -0.73 -11.36 8.83
N GLY A 114 -0.60 -10.57 7.76
CA GLY A 114 -0.64 -9.12 7.83
C GLY A 114 -1.97 -8.59 7.32
N VAL A 115 -2.47 -7.52 7.92
CA VAL A 115 -3.77 -6.93 7.59
C VAL A 115 -3.61 -5.44 7.37
N GLY A 116 -3.98 -4.97 6.19
CA GLY A 116 -4.19 -3.57 5.85
C GLY A 116 -5.66 -3.20 6.02
N THR A 117 -5.95 -2.08 6.65
CA THR A 117 -7.33 -1.62 6.86
C THR A 117 -7.41 -0.11 6.87
N PRO A 118 -8.48 0.49 6.29
CA PRO A 118 -8.72 1.90 6.46
C PRO A 118 -9.07 2.22 7.93
N GLY A 119 -8.76 3.43 8.34
CA GLY A 119 -9.08 3.94 9.67
C GLY A 119 -7.85 4.42 10.44
N ILE A 120 -8.13 4.98 11.62
CA ILE A 120 -7.11 5.52 12.50
C ILE A 120 -6.68 4.46 13.50
N MET A 121 -5.38 4.20 13.56
CA MET A 121 -4.80 3.31 14.55
C MET A 121 -4.33 4.09 15.78
N LYS A 122 -4.78 3.67 16.97
CA LYS A 122 -4.35 4.23 18.25
C LYS A 122 -4.25 3.11 19.29
N ASN A 123 -3.08 3.00 19.93
CA ASN A 123 -2.82 1.97 20.95
C ASN A 123 -3.21 0.55 20.49
N SER A 124 -2.79 0.17 19.28
CA SER A 124 -3.10 -1.13 18.65
C SER A 124 -4.58 -1.38 18.37
N CYS A 125 -5.43 -0.37 18.50
CA CYS A 125 -6.85 -0.45 18.18
C CYS A 125 -7.20 0.41 16.97
N ILE A 126 -8.16 -0.03 16.18
CA ILE A 126 -8.63 0.61 14.95
C ILE A 126 -10.00 1.22 15.19
N THR A 127 -10.19 2.42 14.66
CA THR A 127 -11.51 3.02 14.47
C THR A 127 -11.65 3.43 13.02
N ALA A 128 -12.65 2.88 12.34
CA ALA A 128 -12.90 3.13 10.91
C ALA A 128 -14.31 3.69 10.69
N VAL A 129 -14.44 4.61 9.73
CA VAL A 129 -15.75 5.23 9.43
C VAL A 129 -16.64 4.30 8.59
N ASN A 130 -16.04 3.57 7.65
CA ASN A 130 -16.75 2.78 6.64
C ASN A 130 -16.77 1.26 6.96
N LEU A 131 -16.19 0.86 8.08
CA LEU A 131 -16.14 -0.52 8.56
C LEU A 131 -16.65 -0.56 10.01
N PRO A 132 -17.15 -1.70 10.50
CA PRO A 132 -17.72 -1.80 11.84
C PRO A 132 -16.68 -1.86 12.97
N PHE A 133 -15.52 -1.21 12.79
CA PHE A 133 -14.46 -1.16 13.80
C PHE A 133 -14.57 0.10 14.65
N LYS A 134 -14.79 -0.10 15.96
CA LYS A 134 -14.88 0.97 16.97
C LYS A 134 -13.93 0.65 18.12
N ASN A 135 -12.72 1.19 18.09
CA ASN A 135 -11.66 0.88 19.05
C ASN A 135 -11.36 -0.62 19.14
N THR A 136 -11.29 -1.28 17.98
CA THR A 136 -11.15 -2.72 17.82
C THR A 136 -9.69 -3.14 17.81
N ASN A 137 -9.29 -4.06 18.69
CA ASN A 137 -7.97 -4.71 18.61
C ASN A 137 -8.01 -5.90 17.65
N LEU A 138 -7.96 -5.59 16.34
CA LEU A 138 -8.09 -6.58 15.28
C LEU A 138 -6.97 -7.63 15.32
N ALA A 139 -5.75 -7.25 15.65
CA ALA A 139 -4.63 -8.17 15.76
C ALA A 139 -4.88 -9.24 16.82
N LYS A 140 -5.37 -8.85 18.02
CA LYS A 140 -5.70 -9.78 19.09
C LYS A 140 -6.84 -10.73 18.68
N ILE A 141 -7.94 -10.20 18.14
CA ILE A 141 -9.09 -10.99 17.72
C ILE A 141 -8.71 -12.05 16.68
N LEU A 142 -7.95 -11.66 15.66
CA LEU A 142 -7.54 -12.58 14.61
C LEU A 142 -6.45 -13.57 15.08
N SER A 143 -5.54 -13.20 15.99
CA SER A 143 -4.54 -14.13 16.50
C SER A 143 -5.19 -15.25 17.34
N GLU A 144 -6.23 -14.93 18.11
CA GLU A 144 -7.01 -15.94 18.87
C GLU A 144 -7.74 -16.92 17.92
N LYS A 145 -8.20 -16.44 16.75
CA LYS A 145 -8.93 -17.26 15.78
C LYS A 145 -8.02 -18.11 14.87
N LEU A 146 -6.80 -17.63 14.57
CA LEU A 146 -5.90 -18.21 13.55
C LEU A 146 -4.68 -18.92 14.13
N SER A 147 -4.32 -18.67 15.39
CA SER A 147 -3.16 -19.26 16.07
C SER A 147 -1.82 -19.00 15.36
N VAL A 148 -1.70 -17.89 14.64
CA VAL A 148 -0.47 -17.41 14.01
C VAL A 148 -0.25 -15.92 14.37
N PRO A 149 0.98 -15.40 14.27
CA PRO A 149 1.24 -13.97 14.44
C PRO A 149 0.42 -13.12 13.48
N ILE A 150 -0.23 -12.08 14.00
CA ILE A 150 -1.00 -11.11 13.23
C ILE A 150 -0.38 -9.73 13.39
N ARG A 151 -0.20 -9.03 12.28
CA ARG A 151 0.16 -7.62 12.24
C ARG A 151 -0.90 -6.82 11.51
N VAL A 152 -1.15 -5.62 11.96
CA VAL A 152 -2.16 -4.73 11.37
C VAL A 152 -1.56 -3.35 11.16
N SER A 153 -1.80 -2.77 10.00
CA SER A 153 -1.43 -1.38 9.69
C SER A 153 -2.51 -0.71 8.83
N ASN A 154 -2.34 0.58 8.60
CA ASN A 154 -3.22 1.32 7.69
C ASN A 154 -3.03 0.82 6.24
N ASP A 155 -4.11 0.82 5.44
CA ASP A 155 -4.14 0.37 4.04
C ASP A 155 -3.15 1.12 3.13
N ALA A 156 -3.01 2.44 3.29
CA ALA A 156 -2.07 3.24 2.51
C ALA A 156 -0.61 2.95 2.90
N ASN A 157 -0.33 2.70 4.19
CA ASN A 157 0.98 2.26 4.67
C ASN A 157 1.34 0.89 4.09
N CYS A 158 0.39 -0.05 4.08
CA CYS A 158 0.58 -1.35 3.44
C CYS A 158 0.89 -1.18 1.95
N ALA A 159 0.12 -0.37 1.23
CA ALA A 159 0.34 -0.15 -0.19
C ALA A 159 1.73 0.47 -0.46
N ALA A 160 2.17 1.42 0.38
CA ALA A 160 3.51 2.00 0.28
C ALA A 160 4.62 0.95 0.50
N LEU A 161 4.46 0.06 1.50
CA LEU A 161 5.41 -1.01 1.77
C LEU A 161 5.45 -2.03 0.62
N GLY A 162 4.29 -2.39 0.06
CA GLY A 162 4.21 -3.28 -1.10
C GLY A 162 4.97 -2.72 -2.31
N GLU A 163 4.75 -1.46 -2.64
CA GLU A 163 5.47 -0.77 -3.72
C GLU A 163 6.96 -0.61 -3.43
N ALA A 164 7.34 -0.33 -2.19
CA ALA A 164 8.73 -0.23 -1.78
C ALA A 164 9.49 -1.55 -1.96
N THR A 165 8.84 -2.67 -1.70
CA THR A 165 9.50 -3.98 -1.67
C THR A 165 9.39 -4.74 -2.99
N CYS A 166 8.21 -4.73 -3.61
CA CYS A 166 7.88 -5.55 -4.78
C CYS A 166 7.53 -4.73 -6.03
N GLY A 167 7.32 -3.42 -5.88
CA GLY A 167 6.82 -2.56 -6.94
C GLY A 167 7.82 -1.53 -7.45
N ALA A 168 7.32 -0.33 -7.73
CA ALA A 168 8.07 0.78 -8.34
C ALA A 168 9.22 1.30 -7.48
N GLY A 169 9.18 1.04 -6.16
CA GLY A 169 10.15 1.50 -5.17
C GLY A 169 11.26 0.52 -4.81
N LYS A 170 11.34 -0.66 -5.43
CA LYS A 170 12.25 -1.76 -5.05
C LYS A 170 13.74 -1.37 -4.93
N SER A 171 14.18 -0.29 -5.54
CA SER A 171 15.55 0.21 -5.49
C SER A 171 15.75 1.46 -4.62
N ALA A 172 14.74 1.87 -3.87
CA ALA A 172 14.75 3.07 -3.04
C ALA A 172 14.51 2.71 -1.56
N ASN A 173 15.14 3.44 -0.66
CA ASN A 173 15.01 3.22 0.79
C ASN A 173 14.01 4.18 1.43
N ASN A 174 13.92 5.40 0.90
CA ASN A 174 13.06 6.46 1.42
C ASN A 174 12.01 6.82 0.37
N ILE A 175 10.77 6.51 0.64
CA ILE A 175 9.68 6.63 -0.35
C ILE A 175 8.50 7.34 0.27
N ILE A 176 7.89 8.22 -0.50
CA ILE A 176 6.55 8.74 -0.21
C ILE A 176 5.60 8.24 -1.28
N MET A 177 4.60 7.47 -0.89
CA MET A 177 3.53 7.07 -1.77
C MET A 177 2.32 7.99 -1.59
N LEU A 178 1.77 8.47 -2.71
CA LEU A 178 0.54 9.26 -2.77
C LEU A 178 -0.54 8.43 -3.46
N SER A 179 -1.61 8.10 -2.74
CA SER A 179 -2.78 7.44 -3.29
C SER A 179 -3.84 8.48 -3.70
N LEU A 180 -3.97 8.72 -5.00
CA LEU A 180 -4.80 9.77 -5.59
C LEU A 180 -6.17 9.17 -6.01
N GLY A 181 -7.04 8.99 -5.03
CA GLY A 181 -8.39 8.45 -5.16
C GLY A 181 -9.48 9.50 -4.88
N THR A 182 -10.58 9.08 -4.26
CA THR A 182 -11.65 10.00 -3.78
C THR A 182 -11.06 11.08 -2.88
N GLY A 183 -10.10 10.71 -2.04
CA GLY A 183 -9.24 11.59 -1.26
C GLY A 183 -7.77 11.47 -1.69
N VAL A 184 -6.88 11.95 -0.85
CA VAL A 184 -5.42 11.75 -0.95
C VAL A 184 -4.94 11.02 0.29
N GLY A 185 -4.64 9.74 0.14
CA GLY A 185 -3.93 8.96 1.15
C GLY A 185 -2.43 9.00 0.92
N GLY A 186 -1.66 8.59 1.91
CA GLY A 186 -0.22 8.50 1.79
C GLY A 186 0.39 7.45 2.70
N GLY A 187 1.57 6.98 2.32
CA GLY A 187 2.42 6.13 3.14
C GLY A 187 3.86 6.61 3.03
N ILE A 188 4.55 6.60 4.15
CA ILE A 188 5.94 7.05 4.24
C ILE A 188 6.81 5.85 4.61
N ILE A 189 7.82 5.60 3.79
CA ILE A 189 8.85 4.59 4.03
C ILE A 189 10.15 5.32 4.32
N ILE A 190 10.81 5.00 5.42
CA ILE A 190 12.14 5.51 5.80
C ILE A 190 13.01 4.31 6.10
N ASP A 191 14.18 4.24 5.49
CA ASP A 191 15.12 3.11 5.62
C ASP A 191 14.44 1.75 5.35
N GLY A 192 13.56 1.70 4.34
CA GLY A 192 12.82 0.50 3.95
C GLY A 192 11.69 0.09 4.90
N LYS A 193 11.35 0.91 5.91
CA LYS A 193 10.33 0.62 6.92
C LYS A 193 9.21 1.65 6.90
N ILE A 194 8.00 1.22 7.22
CA ILE A 194 6.85 2.12 7.39
C ILE A 194 7.15 3.11 8.53
N TYR A 195 6.99 4.39 8.26
CA TYR A 195 7.03 5.43 9.29
C TYR A 195 5.60 5.81 9.71
N GLU A 196 5.18 5.33 10.87
CA GLU A 196 3.83 5.57 11.40
C GLU A 196 3.76 6.77 12.36
N GLY A 197 4.90 7.27 12.83
CA GLY A 197 4.95 8.30 13.88
C GLY A 197 4.19 7.82 15.14
N LYS A 198 3.19 8.60 15.56
CA LYS A 198 2.26 8.21 16.65
C LYS A 198 0.95 7.62 16.10
N GLY A 199 0.93 7.13 14.85
CA GLY A 199 -0.21 6.53 14.18
C GLY A 199 -0.90 7.42 13.13
N ASN A 200 -0.45 8.66 12.94
CA ASN A 200 -1.01 9.59 11.94
C ASN A 200 0.02 10.07 10.91
N ALA A 201 1.23 9.52 10.91
CA ALA A 201 2.16 9.79 9.82
C ALA A 201 1.59 9.20 8.53
N GLY A 202 1.75 9.92 7.42
CA GLY A 202 1.15 9.50 6.16
C GLY A 202 -0.22 10.14 5.85
N GLU A 203 -0.83 10.86 6.79
CA GLU A 203 -2.04 11.67 6.53
C GLU A 203 -1.71 12.90 5.65
N ILE A 204 -0.99 12.64 4.57
CA ILE A 204 -0.40 13.65 3.66
C ILE A 204 -1.48 14.49 2.98
N GLY A 205 -2.66 13.94 2.74
CA GLY A 205 -3.78 14.68 2.17
C GLY A 205 -4.22 15.90 3.00
N HIS A 206 -3.86 15.94 4.29
CA HIS A 206 -4.37 16.93 5.24
C HIS A 206 -3.40 18.03 5.65
N PHE A 207 -2.22 18.14 5.02
CA PHE A 207 -1.44 19.37 5.16
C PHE A 207 -2.08 20.54 4.38
N CYS A 208 -1.93 21.76 4.86
CA CYS A 208 -2.50 22.95 4.24
C CYS A 208 -1.61 23.39 3.07
N ILE A 209 -2.16 23.44 1.85
CA ILE A 209 -1.48 23.93 0.65
C ILE A 209 -2.03 25.30 0.21
N ARG A 210 -3.19 25.69 0.70
CA ARG A 210 -3.82 26.99 0.42
C ARG A 210 -4.40 27.58 1.71
N GLU A 211 -3.80 28.64 2.19
CA GLU A 211 -4.38 29.40 3.30
C GLU A 211 -5.79 29.89 2.93
N ASN A 212 -6.73 29.76 3.87
CA ASN A 212 -8.14 30.12 3.66
C ASN A 212 -8.82 29.44 2.45
N GLY A 213 -8.30 28.28 2.03
CA GLY A 213 -8.78 27.54 0.87
C GLY A 213 -10.06 26.74 1.14
N LYS A 214 -10.32 25.73 0.28
CA LYS A 214 -11.54 24.90 0.31
C LYS A 214 -11.67 24.18 1.65
N LYS A 215 -12.88 24.12 2.21
CA LYS A 215 -13.18 23.34 3.43
C LYS A 215 -12.86 21.87 3.21
N CYS A 216 -12.24 21.24 4.20
CA CYS A 216 -11.94 19.82 4.23
C CYS A 216 -12.82 19.12 5.28
N PRO A 217 -13.32 17.90 5.03
CA PRO A 217 -14.07 17.11 6.01
C PRO A 217 -13.31 16.88 7.33
N CYS A 218 -11.97 16.97 7.33
CA CYS A 218 -11.15 16.88 8.55
C CYS A 218 -11.28 18.10 9.50
N GLY A 219 -12.07 19.10 9.14
CA GLY A 219 -12.29 20.32 9.92
C GLY A 219 -11.37 21.48 9.58
N LYS A 220 -10.31 21.27 8.79
CA LYS A 220 -9.36 22.31 8.33
C LYS A 220 -9.82 22.93 7.01
N ASN A 221 -9.21 24.06 6.64
CA ASN A 221 -9.33 24.65 5.31
C ASN A 221 -8.03 24.46 4.53
N GLY A 222 -8.13 24.34 3.19
CA GLY A 222 -6.98 24.36 2.29
C GLY A 222 -6.14 23.11 2.27
N CYS A 223 -6.65 21.98 2.75
CA CYS A 223 -5.95 20.70 2.69
C CYS A 223 -5.61 20.28 1.26
N PHE A 224 -4.44 19.69 1.07
CA PHE A 224 -3.92 19.21 -0.21
C PHE A 224 -4.92 18.31 -0.95
N GLU A 225 -5.60 17.42 -0.24
CA GLU A 225 -6.64 16.54 -0.76
C GLU A 225 -7.73 17.29 -1.56
N GLN A 226 -8.11 18.49 -1.11
CA GLN A 226 -9.16 19.26 -1.76
C GLN A 226 -8.78 19.76 -3.15
N TYR A 227 -7.50 19.62 -3.52
CA TYR A 227 -6.92 20.09 -4.78
C TYR A 227 -6.26 18.97 -5.59
N ALA A 228 -5.70 17.95 -4.93
CA ALA A 228 -4.93 16.89 -5.56
C ALA A 228 -5.63 15.52 -5.63
N SER A 229 -6.84 15.36 -5.08
CA SER A 229 -7.61 14.13 -5.22
C SER A 229 -8.23 13.95 -6.62
N ALA A 230 -8.63 12.73 -6.97
CA ALA A 230 -9.42 12.47 -8.19
C ALA A 230 -10.74 13.23 -8.17
N SER A 231 -11.36 13.35 -7.00
CA SER A 231 -12.58 14.16 -6.84
C SER A 231 -12.32 15.65 -7.13
N ALA A 232 -11.14 16.15 -6.75
CA ALA A 232 -10.75 17.53 -7.07
C ALA A 232 -10.51 17.74 -8.56
N LEU A 233 -9.87 16.78 -9.24
CA LEU A 233 -9.69 16.78 -10.69
C LEU A 233 -11.03 16.85 -11.44
N VAL A 234 -11.99 16.00 -11.02
CA VAL A 234 -13.34 16.01 -11.63
C VAL A 234 -14.08 17.32 -11.37
N ARG A 235 -13.99 17.88 -10.16
CA ARG A 235 -14.57 19.21 -9.86
C ARG A 235 -13.98 20.30 -10.76
N SER A 236 -12.66 20.32 -10.93
CA SER A 236 -12.00 21.25 -11.85
C SER A 236 -12.47 21.05 -13.29
N ALA A 237 -12.60 19.80 -13.74
CA ALA A 237 -13.11 19.48 -15.08
C ALA A 237 -14.54 20.04 -15.30
N VAL A 238 -15.43 19.92 -14.32
CA VAL A 238 -16.77 20.50 -14.38
C VAL A 238 -16.72 22.04 -14.45
N GLU A 239 -15.85 22.68 -13.68
CA GLU A 239 -15.68 24.13 -13.70
C GLU A 239 -15.19 24.63 -15.07
N PHE A 240 -14.18 23.97 -15.66
CA PHE A 240 -13.68 24.30 -16.99
C PHE A 240 -14.70 24.00 -18.10
N SER A 241 -15.48 22.93 -17.97
CA SER A 241 -16.56 22.59 -18.92
C SER A 241 -17.63 23.68 -18.98
N LYS A 242 -17.97 24.27 -17.84
CA LYS A 242 -18.91 25.40 -17.78
C LYS A 242 -18.35 26.68 -18.38
N LYS A 243 -17.04 26.92 -18.24
CA LYS A 243 -16.36 28.10 -18.81
C LYS A 243 -16.12 27.96 -20.30
N MET A 244 -16.03 26.74 -20.83
CA MET A 244 -15.69 26.44 -22.24
C MET A 244 -16.69 25.42 -22.82
N PRO A 245 -18.00 25.76 -22.91
CA PRO A 245 -19.06 24.81 -23.24
C PRO A 245 -18.99 24.23 -24.66
N GLU A 246 -18.36 24.96 -25.61
CA GLU A 246 -18.15 24.49 -26.99
C GLU A 246 -17.08 23.40 -27.12
N THR A 247 -16.24 23.23 -26.17
CA THR A 247 -15.16 22.23 -26.21
C THR A 247 -15.75 20.82 -26.11
N PHE A 248 -14.96 19.81 -26.49
CA PHE A 248 -15.36 18.40 -26.35
C PHE A 248 -15.82 18.09 -24.93
N LEU A 249 -15.03 18.50 -23.92
CA LEU A 249 -15.34 18.27 -22.50
C LEU A 249 -16.60 19.02 -22.06
N GLY A 250 -16.81 20.26 -22.54
CA GLY A 250 -17.99 21.06 -22.27
C GLY A 250 -19.28 20.43 -22.84
N LYS A 251 -19.24 19.98 -24.11
CA LYS A 251 -20.36 19.26 -24.76
C LYS A 251 -20.66 17.94 -24.03
N LEU A 252 -19.62 17.22 -23.59
CA LEU A 252 -19.78 15.96 -22.85
C LEU A 252 -20.46 16.21 -21.50
N TYR A 253 -20.06 17.26 -20.77
CA TYR A 253 -20.70 17.66 -19.53
C TYR A 253 -22.16 18.05 -19.72
N THR A 254 -22.47 18.86 -20.75
CA THR A 254 -23.86 19.25 -21.07
C THR A 254 -24.73 18.02 -21.35
N LYS A 255 -24.19 17.01 -22.04
CA LYS A 255 -24.94 15.78 -22.38
C LYS A 255 -25.15 14.86 -21.16
N LYS A 256 -24.14 14.73 -20.27
CA LYS A 256 -24.15 13.73 -19.17
C LYS A 256 -24.59 14.31 -17.81
N GLY A 257 -24.47 15.60 -17.59
CA GLY A 257 -24.68 16.27 -16.30
C GLY A 257 -23.58 16.04 -15.27
N ASN A 258 -22.69 15.08 -15.52
CA ASN A 258 -21.53 14.75 -14.66
C ASN A 258 -20.34 14.32 -15.52
N LEU A 259 -19.16 14.31 -14.91
CA LEU A 259 -17.91 13.83 -15.52
C LEU A 259 -17.20 12.84 -14.59
N CYS A 260 -16.33 12.02 -15.20
CA CYS A 260 -15.42 11.14 -14.46
C CYS A 260 -14.01 11.18 -15.08
N GLY A 261 -13.05 10.52 -14.45
CA GLY A 261 -11.66 10.50 -14.95
C GLY A 261 -11.53 10.00 -16.39
N LYS A 262 -12.33 9.01 -16.81
CA LYS A 262 -12.33 8.51 -18.19
C LYS A 262 -12.77 9.57 -19.21
N ASP A 263 -13.72 10.40 -18.83
CA ASP A 263 -14.20 11.50 -19.71
C ASP A 263 -13.11 12.55 -19.92
N ILE A 264 -12.34 12.86 -18.87
CA ILE A 264 -11.21 13.78 -18.93
C ILE A 264 -10.13 13.20 -19.84
N LYS A 265 -9.82 11.91 -19.69
CA LYS A 265 -8.81 11.24 -20.53
C LYS A 265 -9.23 11.24 -22.00
N SER A 266 -10.47 10.85 -22.31
CA SER A 266 -10.99 10.91 -23.68
C SER A 266 -10.92 12.32 -24.28
N ALA A 267 -11.20 13.36 -23.48
CA ALA A 267 -11.07 14.73 -23.93
C ALA A 267 -9.61 15.15 -24.18
N LEU A 268 -8.65 14.61 -23.42
CA LEU A 268 -7.21 14.82 -23.66
C LEU A 268 -6.77 14.14 -24.95
N ASP A 269 -7.24 12.92 -25.22
CA ASP A 269 -6.95 12.17 -26.45
C ASP A 269 -7.48 12.95 -27.69
N GLU A 270 -8.59 13.71 -27.55
CA GLU A 270 -9.14 14.62 -28.55
C GLU A 270 -8.50 16.03 -28.53
N ASN A 271 -7.39 16.21 -27.86
CA ASN A 271 -6.69 17.50 -27.74
C ASN A 271 -7.54 18.66 -27.20
N CYS A 272 -8.57 18.39 -26.42
CA CYS A 272 -9.53 19.36 -25.89
C CYS A 272 -8.83 20.45 -25.03
N PRO A 273 -9.02 21.75 -25.35
CA PRO A 273 -8.40 22.85 -24.59
C PRO A 273 -8.81 22.88 -23.12
N ALA A 274 -10.10 22.63 -22.83
CA ALA A 274 -10.59 22.58 -21.45
C ALA A 274 -9.90 21.48 -20.65
N ALA A 275 -9.76 20.27 -21.21
CA ALA A 275 -9.09 19.16 -20.54
C ALA A 275 -7.59 19.43 -20.32
N LYS A 276 -6.92 20.06 -21.29
CA LYS A 276 -5.51 20.51 -21.13
C LYS A 276 -5.37 21.53 -19.99
N SER A 277 -6.28 22.49 -19.88
CA SER A 277 -6.29 23.49 -18.82
C SER A 277 -6.49 22.83 -17.44
N VAL A 278 -7.42 21.87 -17.35
CA VAL A 278 -7.65 21.05 -16.13
C VAL A 278 -6.37 20.35 -15.69
N MET A 279 -5.71 19.63 -16.60
CA MET A 279 -4.49 18.90 -16.26
C MET A 279 -3.33 19.84 -15.93
N ASN A 280 -3.21 20.98 -16.60
CA ASN A 280 -2.18 21.96 -16.30
C ASN A 280 -2.33 22.53 -14.88
N GLU A 281 -3.54 22.88 -14.45
CA GLU A 281 -3.81 23.36 -13.09
C GLU A 281 -3.59 22.25 -12.06
N TYR A 282 -4.11 21.05 -12.34
CA TYR A 282 -3.98 19.89 -11.45
C TYR A 282 -2.51 19.50 -11.21
N THR A 283 -1.72 19.36 -12.28
CA THR A 283 -0.30 18.98 -12.17
C THR A 283 0.54 20.06 -11.52
N LYS A 284 0.17 21.35 -11.65
CA LYS A 284 0.81 22.43 -10.91
C LYS A 284 0.63 22.29 -9.41
N ILE A 285 -0.60 22.05 -8.95
CA ILE A 285 -0.89 21.89 -7.52
C ILE A 285 -0.25 20.61 -6.97
N LEU A 286 -0.28 19.53 -7.73
CA LEU A 286 0.36 18.28 -7.36
C LEU A 286 1.89 18.46 -7.21
N ALA A 287 2.53 19.19 -8.13
CA ALA A 287 3.95 19.52 -8.04
C ALA A 287 4.28 20.35 -6.79
N GLU A 288 3.49 21.38 -6.50
CA GLU A 288 3.67 22.21 -5.29
C GLU A 288 3.60 21.37 -4.00
N GLY A 289 2.67 20.40 -3.95
CA GLY A 289 2.56 19.47 -2.81
C GLY A 289 3.75 18.53 -2.71
N ILE A 290 4.20 17.96 -3.82
CA ILE A 290 5.38 17.09 -3.86
C ILE A 290 6.65 17.86 -3.48
N ASP A 291 6.85 19.06 -4.00
CA ASP A 291 7.99 19.92 -3.66
C ASP A 291 8.02 20.27 -2.16
N SER A 292 6.85 20.51 -1.56
CA SER A 292 6.74 20.76 -0.12
C SER A 292 7.16 19.54 0.70
N LEU A 293 6.70 18.35 0.31
CA LEU A 293 7.07 17.09 0.97
C LEU A 293 8.55 16.74 0.74
N ALA A 294 9.07 16.98 -0.46
CA ALA A 294 10.49 16.79 -0.76
C ALA A 294 11.37 17.69 0.12
N SER A 295 10.98 18.94 0.35
CA SER A 295 11.71 19.86 1.22
C SER A 295 11.73 19.45 2.70
N ILE A 296 10.80 18.61 3.14
CA ILE A 296 10.68 18.16 4.55
C ILE A 296 11.35 16.80 4.77
N LEU A 297 11.16 15.86 3.83
CA LEU A 297 11.50 14.45 4.02
C LEU A 297 12.61 13.95 3.09
N ASP A 298 12.95 14.70 2.04
CA ASP A 298 13.99 14.38 1.04
C ASP A 298 14.00 12.91 0.60
N PRO A 299 12.87 12.36 0.09
CA PRO A 299 12.79 10.95 -0.26
C PRO A 299 13.53 10.66 -1.58
N ASP A 300 13.99 9.41 -1.73
CA ASP A 300 14.56 8.93 -2.98
C ASP A 300 13.53 8.91 -4.13
N LEU A 301 12.25 8.68 -3.77
CA LEU A 301 11.20 8.46 -4.76
C LEU A 301 9.81 8.81 -4.22
N PHE A 302 9.03 9.48 -5.07
CA PHE A 302 7.58 9.56 -4.92
C PHE A 302 6.90 8.52 -5.81
N ILE A 303 5.91 7.78 -5.26
CA ILE A 303 5.10 6.82 -6.00
C ILE A 303 3.67 7.33 -6.03
N LEU A 304 3.11 7.48 -7.23
CA LEU A 304 1.71 7.85 -7.43
C LEU A 304 0.87 6.61 -7.69
N SER A 305 -0.23 6.46 -6.97
CA SER A 305 -1.22 5.41 -7.19
C SER A 305 -2.64 5.98 -7.27
N GLY A 306 -3.61 5.11 -7.53
CA GLY A 306 -5.01 5.49 -7.67
C GLY A 306 -5.43 5.77 -9.11
N GLY A 307 -6.74 6.00 -9.30
CA GLY A 307 -7.34 6.08 -10.63
C GLY A 307 -6.80 7.17 -11.56
N ILE A 308 -6.21 8.23 -11.00
CA ILE A 308 -5.59 9.31 -11.79
C ILE A 308 -4.37 8.82 -12.57
N THR A 309 -3.66 7.81 -12.09
CA THR A 309 -2.46 7.29 -12.78
C THR A 309 -2.78 6.70 -14.16
N ASN A 310 -4.04 6.37 -14.43
CA ASN A 310 -4.51 5.96 -15.75
C ASN A 310 -4.41 7.07 -16.82
N MET A 311 -4.15 8.32 -16.41
CA MET A 311 -3.83 9.42 -17.34
C MET A 311 -2.45 9.25 -18.00
N GLY A 312 -1.56 8.41 -17.42
CA GLY A 312 -0.25 8.12 -17.98
C GLY A 312 0.60 9.38 -18.19
N ASP A 313 1.06 9.58 -19.43
CA ASP A 313 1.91 10.70 -19.79
C ASP A 313 1.23 12.07 -19.68
N TYR A 314 -0.09 12.14 -19.78
CA TYR A 314 -0.83 13.38 -19.50
C TYR A 314 -0.70 13.85 -18.06
N LEU A 315 -0.39 12.94 -17.12
CA LEU A 315 -0.07 13.26 -15.75
C LEU A 315 1.44 13.45 -15.52
N LEU A 316 2.24 12.45 -15.90
CA LEU A 316 3.66 12.39 -15.53
C LEU A 316 4.51 13.48 -16.18
N ASN A 317 4.37 13.71 -17.49
CA ASN A 317 5.22 14.64 -18.20
C ASN A 317 5.02 16.08 -17.70
N PRO A 318 3.76 16.63 -17.65
CA PRO A 318 3.57 17.98 -17.11
C PRO A 318 3.90 18.11 -15.63
N LEU A 319 3.77 17.03 -14.85
CA LEU A 319 4.16 17.03 -13.44
C LEU A 319 5.67 17.17 -13.29
N ARG A 320 6.45 16.34 -13.99
CA ARG A 320 7.92 16.38 -13.96
C ARG A 320 8.50 17.72 -14.39
N GLU A 321 7.90 18.34 -15.40
CA GLU A 321 8.29 19.69 -15.89
C GLU A 321 8.06 20.78 -14.82
N LYS A 322 7.11 20.58 -13.91
CA LYS A 322 6.73 21.57 -12.89
C LYS A 322 7.44 21.38 -11.55
N LEU A 323 8.03 20.21 -11.32
CA LEU A 323 8.78 19.94 -10.09
C LEU A 323 10.05 20.80 -10.02
N LYS A 324 10.18 21.56 -8.93
CA LYS A 324 11.34 22.43 -8.67
C LYS A 324 12.40 21.72 -7.82
N SER A 325 11.98 20.76 -7.01
CA SER A 325 12.87 19.96 -6.14
C SER A 325 13.74 18.97 -6.91
N GLY A 326 13.42 18.67 -8.17
CA GLY A 326 14.04 17.57 -8.90
C GLY A 326 13.61 16.17 -8.43
N ALA A 327 12.57 16.10 -7.61
CA ALA A 327 12.07 14.85 -7.04
C ALA A 327 11.75 13.81 -8.12
N GLN A 328 12.18 12.58 -7.89
CA GLN A 328 11.85 11.45 -8.76
C GLN A 328 10.40 11.02 -8.53
N VAL A 329 9.64 10.83 -9.61
CA VAL A 329 8.25 10.40 -9.55
C VAL A 329 8.00 9.21 -10.48
N LYS A 330 7.39 8.14 -9.95
CA LYS A 330 6.95 6.96 -10.69
C LYS A 330 5.48 6.65 -10.42
N ILE A 331 4.85 5.91 -11.31
CA ILE A 331 3.53 5.32 -11.09
C ILE A 331 3.69 3.98 -10.40
N SER A 332 2.78 3.65 -9.49
CA SER A 332 2.62 2.35 -8.85
C SER A 332 2.62 1.22 -9.88
N LEU A 333 3.40 0.16 -9.63
CA LEU A 333 3.46 -1.04 -10.47
C LEU A 333 2.49 -2.12 -10.00
N LEU A 334 2.28 -2.25 -8.70
CA LEU A 334 1.40 -3.28 -8.14
C LEU A 334 -0.08 -2.88 -8.24
N GLY A 335 -0.38 -1.60 -8.45
CA GLY A 335 -1.74 -1.10 -8.59
C GLY A 335 -2.65 -1.52 -7.42
N SER A 336 -3.71 -2.26 -7.71
CA SER A 336 -4.68 -2.71 -6.71
C SER A 336 -4.18 -3.83 -5.79
N ASP A 337 -3.03 -4.42 -6.06
CA ASP A 337 -2.44 -5.49 -5.24
C ASP A 337 -1.46 -4.94 -4.20
N ALA A 338 -1.10 -3.66 -4.29
CA ALA A 338 -0.11 -3.03 -3.42
C ALA A 338 -0.46 -3.19 -1.92
N GLY A 339 -1.74 -2.99 -1.57
CA GLY A 339 -2.24 -3.12 -0.20
C GLY A 339 -2.06 -4.54 0.36
N THR A 340 -2.48 -5.56 -0.40
CA THR A 340 -2.36 -6.97 0.03
C THR A 340 -0.92 -7.43 0.09
N VAL A 341 -0.09 -7.08 -0.91
CA VAL A 341 1.33 -7.42 -0.93
C VAL A 341 2.04 -6.79 0.27
N GLY A 342 1.83 -5.50 0.50
CA GLY A 342 2.43 -4.81 1.63
C GLY A 342 1.92 -5.31 2.98
N ALA A 343 0.64 -5.65 3.10
CA ALA A 343 0.10 -6.27 4.31
C ALA A 343 0.86 -7.56 4.66
N ALA A 344 1.09 -8.45 3.69
CA ALA A 344 1.87 -9.68 3.91
C ALA A 344 3.32 -9.42 4.36
N MET A 345 3.81 -8.20 4.25
CA MET A 345 5.20 -7.81 4.55
C MET A 345 5.36 -7.02 5.85
N ILE A 346 4.29 -6.70 6.54
CA ILE A 346 4.36 -6.03 7.85
C ILE A 346 5.07 -6.96 8.84
N GLN A 347 6.16 -6.46 9.45
CA GLN A 347 7.00 -7.19 10.43
C GLN A 347 6.68 -6.78 11.86
#